data_3d581afd621b6de1dbcd1d1742954929
#
_entry.id   3d581afd621b6de1dbcd1d1742954929
#
_cell.length_a   1.000
_cell.length_b   1.000
_cell.length_c   1.000
_cell.angle_alpha   90.00
_cell.angle_beta   90.00
_cell.angle_gamma   90.00
#
_symmetry.space_group_name_H-M   'P 1'
#
loop_
_entity.id
_entity.type
_entity.pdbx_description
1 polymer ?
#
loop_
_entity_poly.entity_id
_entity_poly.type
_entity_poly.pdbx_seq_one_letter_code
_entity_poly.pdbx_strand_id
1 'polypeptide(L)'
;LFVDKRTGEPLKDKAVNERIIAAVRQEGADAWFNSKAAELLGPEHDPANFEKIEDILDVWFDSGSTHSYVLEQRPELQWPASLYLEGSDQHRGWFHSSLLEACGTRGRPPYDAVLTHGFTLDDKGRKMSKSLGNVTAPQKLCDQYGADILRLWVVSSDYAVDQRIGNEIVKAQADAYRRLRNTLRFLLGNLAEFDDSERLDVSDMPELDQWALHRVSELDQLVRQCCDDFDFHRLYVALGNFCTNDLSAFYLDIRKDALYCDDCASIRRRAART
;
A
#
# COMPACT_ATOMS: atom_id res chain seq x y z
N LEU A 1 22.55 -17.79 -23.08
CA LEU A 1 22.35 -19.19 -23.42
C LEU A 1 23.24 -19.57 -24.60
N PHE A 2 23.96 -20.72 -24.49
CA PHE A 2 24.70 -21.33 -25.60
C PHE A 2 23.89 -22.50 -26.18
N VAL A 3 23.88 -22.64 -27.48
CA VAL A 3 23.17 -23.71 -28.20
C VAL A 3 24.18 -24.46 -29.08
N ASP A 4 24.17 -25.80 -29.04
CA ASP A 4 24.98 -26.64 -29.90
C ASP A 4 24.51 -26.49 -31.37
N LYS A 5 25.39 -26.02 -32.23
CA LYS A 5 25.07 -25.74 -33.66
C LYS A 5 24.64 -26.98 -34.44
N ARG A 6 25.04 -28.16 -34.01
CA ARG A 6 24.74 -29.42 -34.71
C ARG A 6 23.39 -29.98 -34.28
N THR A 7 23.05 -29.87 -32.98
CA THR A 7 21.81 -30.48 -32.43
C THR A 7 20.68 -29.49 -32.21
N GLY A 8 20.99 -28.20 -32.12
CA GLY A 8 20.03 -27.16 -31.73
C GLY A 8 19.66 -27.19 -30.26
N GLU A 9 20.31 -28.02 -29.45
CA GLU A 9 20.01 -28.18 -28.01
C GLU A 9 20.77 -27.17 -27.15
N PRO A 10 20.12 -26.62 -26.11
CA PRO A 10 20.79 -25.73 -25.17
C PRO A 10 21.86 -26.46 -24.35
N LEU A 11 23.01 -25.81 -24.19
CA LEU A 11 24.08 -26.29 -23.35
C LEU A 11 23.67 -26.23 -21.86
N LYS A 12 23.61 -27.38 -21.22
CA LYS A 12 23.28 -27.53 -19.78
C LYS A 12 24.56 -27.88 -19.01
N ASP A 13 25.44 -26.88 -18.82
CA ASP A 13 26.69 -27.05 -18.10
C ASP A 13 26.74 -26.07 -16.92
N LYS A 14 26.94 -26.64 -15.70
CA LYS A 14 26.97 -25.86 -14.46
C LYS A 14 28.16 -24.92 -14.41
N ALA A 15 29.34 -25.32 -14.86
CA ALA A 15 30.56 -24.51 -14.82
C ALA A 15 30.44 -23.31 -15.77
N VAL A 16 29.84 -23.51 -16.95
CA VAL A 16 29.53 -22.44 -17.91
C VAL A 16 28.52 -21.45 -17.27
N ASN A 17 27.46 -21.93 -16.67
CA ASN A 17 26.49 -21.08 -16.01
C ASN A 17 27.09 -20.28 -14.86
N GLU A 18 27.96 -20.86 -14.06
CA GLU A 18 28.67 -20.17 -12.96
C GLU A 18 29.57 -19.05 -13.49
N ARG A 19 30.28 -19.26 -14.59
CA ARG A 19 31.09 -18.22 -15.26
C ARG A 19 30.22 -17.07 -15.78
N ILE A 20 29.10 -17.39 -16.43
CA ILE A 20 28.14 -16.37 -16.90
C ILE A 20 27.61 -15.56 -15.72
N ILE A 21 27.17 -16.22 -14.64
CA ILE A 21 26.67 -15.56 -13.44
C ILE A 21 27.73 -14.66 -12.82
N ALA A 22 28.97 -15.12 -12.75
CA ALA A 22 30.07 -14.32 -12.21
C ALA A 22 30.32 -13.05 -13.04
N ALA A 23 30.35 -13.18 -14.36
CA ALA A 23 30.51 -12.04 -15.27
C ALA A 23 29.37 -11.03 -15.12
N VAL A 24 28.13 -11.50 -15.10
CA VAL A 24 26.95 -10.63 -14.90
C VAL A 24 26.92 -9.95 -13.54
N ARG A 25 27.37 -10.64 -12.46
CA ARG A 25 27.49 -10.02 -11.13
C ARG A 25 28.52 -8.90 -11.09
N GLN A 26 29.58 -9.01 -11.87
CA GLN A 26 30.66 -8.03 -11.91
C GLN A 26 30.35 -6.82 -12.78
N GLU A 27 29.77 -7.03 -13.97
CA GLU A 27 29.65 -6.02 -15.02
C GLU A 27 28.19 -5.71 -15.42
N GLY A 28 27.21 -6.40 -14.80
CA GLY A 28 25.81 -6.28 -15.18
C GLY A 28 25.46 -7.13 -16.41
N ALA A 29 24.24 -6.97 -16.93
CA ALA A 29 23.72 -7.76 -18.05
C ALA A 29 24.53 -7.58 -19.34
N ASP A 30 25.17 -6.42 -19.52
CA ASP A 30 26.01 -6.11 -20.67
C ASP A 30 27.24 -7.05 -20.78
N ALA A 31 27.67 -7.68 -19.69
CA ALA A 31 28.70 -8.70 -19.69
C ALA A 31 28.41 -9.83 -20.71
N TRP A 32 27.14 -10.20 -20.86
CA TRP A 32 26.75 -11.20 -21.85
C TRP A 32 27.15 -10.79 -23.28
N PHE A 33 26.93 -9.54 -23.66
CA PHE A 33 27.22 -9.04 -25.00
C PHE A 33 28.70 -8.73 -25.20
N ASN A 34 29.37 -8.24 -24.16
CA ASN A 34 30.77 -7.80 -24.22
C ASN A 34 31.78 -8.95 -24.12
N SER A 35 31.46 -10.04 -23.41
CA SER A 35 32.37 -11.17 -23.22
C SER A 35 32.46 -12.04 -24.47
N LYS A 36 33.65 -12.54 -24.75
CA LYS A 36 33.84 -13.53 -25.82
C LYS A 36 33.26 -14.89 -25.43
N ALA A 37 32.70 -15.60 -26.39
CA ALA A 37 32.12 -16.93 -26.17
C ALA A 37 33.12 -17.90 -25.52
N ALA A 38 34.41 -17.84 -25.92
CA ALA A 38 35.47 -18.70 -25.34
C ALA A 38 35.70 -18.48 -23.83
N GLU A 39 35.57 -17.23 -23.38
CA GLU A 39 35.76 -16.88 -21.96
C GLU A 39 34.64 -17.46 -21.09
N LEU A 40 33.40 -17.39 -21.57
CA LEU A 40 32.23 -17.91 -20.87
C LEU A 40 32.12 -19.44 -20.96
N LEU A 41 32.42 -20.02 -22.12
CA LEU A 41 32.40 -21.47 -22.32
C LEU A 41 33.54 -22.19 -21.55
N GLY A 42 34.70 -21.54 -21.42
CA GLY A 42 35.87 -22.13 -20.78
C GLY A 42 36.54 -23.18 -21.63
N PRO A 43 37.62 -23.84 -21.10
CA PRO A 43 38.43 -24.76 -21.86
C PRO A 43 37.75 -26.10 -22.17
N GLU A 44 36.61 -26.38 -21.52
CA GLU A 44 35.89 -27.64 -21.68
C GLU A 44 35.06 -27.71 -22.97
N HIS A 45 34.80 -26.55 -23.58
CA HIS A 45 33.95 -26.44 -24.78
C HIS A 45 34.63 -25.64 -25.88
N ASP A 46 34.65 -26.20 -27.08
CA ASP A 46 35.12 -25.48 -28.28
C ASP A 46 34.07 -24.46 -28.74
N PRO A 47 34.36 -23.14 -28.70
CA PRO A 47 33.40 -22.09 -29.12
C PRO A 47 32.90 -22.24 -30.56
N ALA A 48 33.65 -22.93 -31.44
CA ALA A 48 33.23 -23.16 -32.81
C ALA A 48 31.95 -24.02 -32.91
N ASN A 49 31.71 -24.87 -31.93
CA ASN A 49 30.57 -25.79 -31.87
C ASN A 49 29.30 -25.16 -31.29
N PHE A 50 29.38 -24.00 -30.67
CA PHE A 50 28.27 -23.36 -29.99
C PHE A 50 27.93 -22.01 -30.59
N GLU A 51 26.65 -21.71 -30.60
CA GLU A 51 26.09 -20.39 -30.90
C GLU A 51 25.74 -19.68 -29.57
N LYS A 52 26.19 -18.44 -29.46
CA LYS A 52 25.84 -17.57 -28.38
C LYS A 52 24.56 -16.84 -28.72
N ILE A 53 23.45 -17.19 -28.06
CA ILE A 53 22.14 -16.60 -28.33
C ILE A 53 22.09 -15.22 -27.66
N GLU A 54 21.79 -14.20 -28.47
CA GLU A 54 21.69 -12.81 -28.05
C GLU A 54 20.25 -12.34 -27.83
N ASP A 55 19.27 -13.24 -28.01
CA ASP A 55 17.88 -12.97 -27.67
C ASP A 55 17.74 -12.65 -26.17
N ILE A 56 16.90 -11.67 -25.88
CA ILE A 56 16.53 -11.30 -24.50
C ILE A 56 15.18 -11.90 -24.14
N LEU A 57 14.98 -12.16 -22.87
CA LEU A 57 13.67 -12.56 -22.36
C LEU A 57 12.70 -11.39 -22.48
N ASP A 58 11.43 -11.70 -22.60
CA ASP A 58 10.37 -10.71 -22.50
C ASP A 58 10.39 -10.07 -21.10
N VAL A 59 10.21 -8.75 -21.03
CA VAL A 59 10.23 -8.00 -19.76
C VAL A 59 9.17 -8.49 -18.76
N TRP A 60 8.09 -9.10 -19.24
CA TRP A 60 7.09 -9.69 -18.34
C TRP A 60 7.61 -10.92 -17.62
N PHE A 61 8.56 -11.66 -18.22
CA PHE A 61 9.24 -12.74 -17.51
C PHE A 61 10.13 -12.19 -16.39
N ASP A 62 10.91 -11.15 -16.65
CA ASP A 62 11.75 -10.53 -15.62
C ASP A 62 10.91 -10.00 -14.46
N SER A 63 9.81 -9.29 -14.75
CA SER A 63 8.92 -8.77 -13.72
C SER A 63 8.11 -9.88 -13.03
N GLY A 64 7.69 -10.90 -13.77
CA GLY A 64 6.94 -12.04 -13.24
C GLY A 64 7.73 -12.85 -12.22
N SER A 65 9.04 -12.99 -12.42
CA SER A 65 9.93 -13.72 -11.51
C SER A 65 10.33 -12.97 -10.24
N THR A 66 9.77 -11.75 -10.00
CA THR A 66 10.06 -10.92 -8.79
C THR A 66 9.91 -11.70 -7.48
N HIS A 67 8.92 -12.58 -7.37
CA HIS A 67 8.72 -13.42 -6.20
C HIS A 67 9.97 -14.27 -5.87
N SER A 68 10.72 -14.72 -6.88
CA SER A 68 11.89 -15.58 -6.72
C SER A 68 13.13 -14.81 -6.26
N TYR A 69 13.40 -13.64 -6.87
CA TYR A 69 14.64 -12.90 -6.58
C TYR A 69 14.46 -11.79 -5.53
N VAL A 70 13.22 -11.48 -5.14
CA VAL A 70 12.94 -10.52 -4.06
C VAL A 70 12.37 -11.22 -2.84
N LEU A 71 11.18 -11.82 -2.94
CA LEU A 71 10.48 -12.34 -1.76
C LEU A 71 11.22 -13.52 -1.12
N GLU A 72 11.70 -14.48 -1.92
CA GLU A 72 12.42 -15.65 -1.42
C GLU A 72 13.84 -15.34 -0.94
N GLN A 73 14.45 -14.24 -1.41
CA GLN A 73 15.85 -13.92 -1.10
C GLN A 73 16.01 -12.98 0.09
N ARG A 74 14.98 -12.27 0.49
CA ARG A 74 15.03 -11.27 1.56
C ARG A 74 14.43 -11.82 2.85
N PRO A 75 15.20 -11.99 3.94
CA PRO A 75 14.71 -12.59 5.18
C PRO A 75 13.63 -11.74 5.89
N GLU A 76 13.57 -10.43 5.61
CA GLU A 76 12.54 -9.52 6.13
C GLU A 76 11.21 -9.60 5.37
N LEU A 77 11.18 -10.33 4.25
CA LEU A 77 9.98 -10.52 3.43
C LEU A 77 9.51 -11.97 3.53
N GLN A 78 8.27 -12.20 3.14
CA GLN A 78 7.70 -13.55 3.08
C GLN A 78 7.31 -13.95 1.66
N TRP A 79 7.39 -15.23 1.39
CA TRP A 79 6.82 -15.86 0.21
C TRP A 79 5.79 -16.93 0.62
N PRO A 80 4.60 -16.95 0.04
CA PRO A 80 4.02 -16.00 -0.91
C PRO A 80 3.79 -14.61 -0.30
N ALA A 81 3.63 -13.59 -1.14
CA ALA A 81 3.22 -12.26 -0.70
C ALA A 81 1.82 -12.31 -0.08
N SER A 82 1.58 -11.58 1.00
CA SER A 82 0.24 -11.46 1.59
C SER A 82 -0.75 -10.83 0.62
N LEU A 83 -0.29 -9.85 -0.18
CA LEU A 83 -1.14 -9.10 -1.10
C LEU A 83 -0.33 -8.63 -2.32
N TYR A 84 -0.87 -8.86 -3.53
CA TYR A 84 -0.49 -8.15 -4.75
C TYR A 84 -1.48 -7.02 -4.99
N LEU A 85 -0.97 -5.78 -5.10
CA LEU A 85 -1.77 -4.57 -5.26
C LEU A 85 -1.30 -3.78 -6.48
N GLU A 86 -2.14 -3.70 -7.51
CA GLU A 86 -1.88 -2.93 -8.74
C GLU A 86 -3.20 -2.57 -9.44
N GLY A 87 -3.09 -1.84 -10.56
CA GLY A 87 -4.21 -1.54 -11.43
C GLY A 87 -4.83 -2.78 -12.08
N SER A 88 -6.10 -2.68 -12.45
CA SER A 88 -6.85 -3.77 -13.08
C SER A 88 -6.29 -4.23 -14.43
N ASP A 89 -5.46 -3.40 -15.09
CA ASP A 89 -4.74 -3.76 -16.33
C ASP A 89 -3.71 -4.87 -16.11
N GLN A 90 -3.21 -5.05 -14.88
CA GLN A 90 -2.22 -6.07 -14.53
C GLN A 90 -2.76 -7.50 -14.55
N HIS A 91 -4.05 -7.70 -14.73
CA HIS A 91 -4.61 -9.03 -15.04
C HIS A 91 -4.06 -9.61 -16.34
N ARG A 92 -3.60 -8.77 -17.28
CA ARG A 92 -2.90 -9.16 -18.50
C ARG A 92 -1.45 -8.66 -18.55
N GLY A 93 -0.83 -8.55 -17.39
CA GLY A 93 0.54 -8.10 -17.23
C GLY A 93 1.22 -8.84 -16.08
N TRP A 94 1.63 -8.11 -15.06
CA TRP A 94 2.42 -8.65 -13.96
C TRP A 94 1.72 -9.76 -13.17
N PHE A 95 0.42 -9.64 -12.88
CA PHE A 95 -0.31 -10.71 -12.17
C PHE A 95 -0.30 -12.00 -12.97
N HIS A 96 -0.49 -11.91 -14.29
CA HIS A 96 -0.54 -13.06 -15.18
C HIS A 96 0.82 -13.76 -15.29
N SER A 97 1.90 -13.04 -15.63
CA SER A 97 3.23 -13.61 -15.77
C SER A 97 3.71 -14.22 -14.44
N SER A 98 3.56 -13.48 -13.34
CA SER A 98 3.96 -13.92 -12.00
C SER A 98 3.19 -15.17 -11.55
N LEU A 99 1.88 -15.26 -11.85
CA LEU A 99 1.06 -16.44 -11.57
C LEU A 99 1.56 -17.67 -12.32
N LEU A 100 1.77 -17.54 -13.64
CA LEU A 100 2.21 -18.67 -14.47
C LEU A 100 3.60 -19.17 -14.08
N GLU A 101 4.53 -18.28 -13.84
CA GLU A 101 5.89 -18.61 -13.42
C GLU A 101 5.94 -19.27 -12.03
N ALA A 102 5.21 -18.73 -11.07
CA ALA A 102 5.14 -19.32 -9.73
C ALA A 102 4.43 -20.67 -9.74
N CYS A 103 3.31 -20.81 -10.44
CA CYS A 103 2.62 -22.09 -10.55
C CYS A 103 3.48 -23.14 -11.26
N GLY A 104 4.19 -22.75 -12.33
CA GLY A 104 5.08 -23.66 -13.07
C GLY A 104 6.32 -24.10 -12.30
N THR A 105 6.82 -23.29 -11.38
CA THR A 105 8.09 -23.54 -10.67
C THR A 105 7.92 -23.89 -9.19
N ARG A 106 6.80 -23.51 -8.53
CA ARG A 106 6.51 -23.71 -7.10
C ARG A 106 5.17 -24.43 -6.85
N GLY A 107 4.35 -24.65 -7.88
CA GLY A 107 3.06 -25.34 -7.78
C GLY A 107 1.95 -24.53 -7.10
N ARG A 108 2.14 -23.23 -6.87
CA ARG A 108 1.12 -22.33 -6.27
C ARG A 108 1.30 -20.87 -6.74
N PRO A 109 0.25 -20.03 -6.56
CA PRO A 109 0.37 -18.58 -6.78
C PRO A 109 1.45 -17.94 -5.88
N PRO A 110 2.09 -16.84 -6.33
CA PRO A 110 3.11 -16.13 -5.54
C PRO A 110 2.50 -15.18 -4.50
N TYR A 111 1.19 -15.17 -4.35
CA TYR A 111 0.42 -14.32 -3.44
C TYR A 111 -0.73 -15.09 -2.78
N ASP A 112 -1.19 -14.59 -1.64
CA ASP A 112 -2.37 -15.09 -0.94
C ASP A 112 -3.64 -14.33 -1.38
N ALA A 113 -3.51 -13.05 -1.70
CA ALA A 113 -4.61 -12.20 -2.16
C ALA A 113 -4.18 -11.24 -3.28
N VAL A 114 -5.15 -10.79 -4.06
CA VAL A 114 -4.99 -9.75 -5.08
C VAL A 114 -6.01 -8.65 -4.83
N LEU A 115 -5.55 -7.40 -4.77
CA LEU A 115 -6.40 -6.21 -4.74
C LEU A 115 -6.12 -5.37 -5.97
N THR A 116 -7.18 -5.00 -6.69
CA THR A 116 -7.05 -4.17 -7.90
C THR A 116 -7.72 -2.82 -7.73
N HIS A 117 -7.16 -1.82 -8.38
CA HIS A 117 -7.71 -0.46 -8.40
C HIS A 117 -7.87 0.05 -9.83
N GLY A 118 -8.72 1.08 -9.99
CA GLY A 118 -8.87 1.82 -11.24
C GLY A 118 -7.72 2.78 -11.51
N PHE A 119 -7.81 3.53 -12.61
CA PHE A 119 -6.81 4.53 -12.99
C PHE A 119 -7.03 5.87 -12.29
N THR A 120 -5.95 6.62 -12.15
CA THR A 120 -6.02 8.00 -11.71
C THR A 120 -6.15 8.93 -12.93
N LEU A 121 -7.23 9.70 -12.96
CA LEU A 121 -7.58 10.64 -14.02
C LEU A 121 -7.38 12.09 -13.55
N ASP A 122 -7.29 13.04 -14.48
CA ASP A 122 -7.29 14.46 -14.14
C ASP A 122 -8.67 14.90 -13.57
N ASP A 123 -8.78 16.15 -13.16
CA ASP A 123 -10.02 16.74 -12.62
C ASP A 123 -11.21 16.69 -13.61
N LYS A 124 -10.92 16.60 -14.91
CA LYS A 124 -11.91 16.48 -15.99
C LYS A 124 -12.22 15.03 -16.38
N GLY A 125 -11.62 14.05 -15.71
CA GLY A 125 -11.81 12.63 -15.99
C GLY A 125 -11.05 12.14 -17.23
N ARG A 126 -9.97 12.81 -17.62
CA ARG A 126 -9.12 12.41 -18.75
C ARG A 126 -7.87 11.69 -18.26
N LYS A 127 -7.39 10.73 -19.04
CA LYS A 127 -6.11 10.06 -18.79
C LYS A 127 -4.99 11.10 -18.70
N MET A 128 -4.17 11.01 -17.65
CA MET A 128 -3.01 11.86 -17.47
C MET A 128 -1.87 11.42 -18.40
N SER A 129 -1.25 12.40 -19.08
CA SER A 129 -0.05 12.16 -19.88
C SER A 129 0.86 13.38 -19.87
N LYS A 130 2.17 13.14 -20.04
CA LYS A 130 3.17 14.21 -20.13
C LYS A 130 2.91 15.12 -21.34
N SER A 131 2.45 14.56 -22.45
CA SER A 131 2.14 15.30 -23.69
C SER A 131 0.96 16.25 -23.55
N LEU A 132 -0.02 15.92 -22.69
CA LEU A 132 -1.17 16.79 -22.40
C LEU A 132 -0.88 17.81 -21.28
N GLY A 133 0.23 17.66 -20.56
CA GLY A 133 0.59 18.54 -19.44
C GLY A 133 -0.37 18.48 -18.25
N ASN A 134 -1.23 17.47 -18.18
CA ASN A 134 -2.25 17.30 -17.14
C ASN A 134 -1.86 16.33 -16.01
N VAL A 135 -0.57 16.01 -15.90
CA VAL A 135 -0.07 15.10 -14.87
C VAL A 135 -0.02 15.79 -13.51
N THR A 136 -0.69 15.24 -12.54
CA THR A 136 -0.57 15.62 -11.14
C THR A 136 0.50 14.73 -10.49
N ALA A 137 1.68 15.29 -10.23
CA ALA A 137 2.77 14.55 -9.58
C ALA A 137 2.49 14.42 -8.07
N PRO A 138 2.49 13.22 -7.49
CA PRO A 138 2.25 13.00 -6.05
C PRO A 138 3.18 13.83 -5.17
N GLN A 139 4.45 13.96 -5.56
CA GLN A 139 5.44 14.70 -4.79
C GLN A 139 5.02 16.18 -4.60
N LYS A 140 4.51 16.84 -5.63
CA LYS A 140 4.03 18.22 -5.52
C LYS A 140 2.87 18.36 -4.53
N LEU A 141 1.99 17.37 -4.48
CA LEU A 141 0.88 17.35 -3.51
C LEU A 141 1.41 17.11 -2.10
N CYS A 142 2.36 16.20 -1.94
CA CYS A 142 3.00 15.97 -0.64
C CYS A 142 3.74 17.20 -0.13
N ASP A 143 4.45 17.92 -0.99
CA ASP A 143 5.17 19.15 -0.62
C ASP A 143 4.20 20.29 -0.20
N GLN A 144 3.03 20.35 -0.82
CA GLN A 144 2.04 21.40 -0.55
C GLN A 144 1.10 21.08 0.61
N TYR A 145 0.62 19.84 0.72
CA TYR A 145 -0.43 19.44 1.65
C TYR A 145 0.02 18.41 2.69
N GLY A 146 1.15 17.75 2.47
CA GLY A 146 1.59 16.59 3.25
C GLY A 146 1.08 15.26 2.69
N ALA A 147 1.82 14.18 2.95
CA ALA A 147 1.50 12.84 2.45
C ALA A 147 0.17 12.30 3.00
N ASP A 148 -0.22 12.70 4.22
CA ASP A 148 -1.46 12.24 4.85
C ASP A 148 -2.72 12.69 4.10
N ILE A 149 -2.68 13.87 3.48
CA ILE A 149 -3.81 14.35 2.66
C ILE A 149 -3.95 13.50 1.39
N LEU A 150 -2.84 13.12 0.77
CA LEU A 150 -2.85 12.22 -0.38
C LEU A 150 -3.38 10.83 0.00
N ARG A 151 -2.92 10.27 1.12
CA ARG A 151 -3.45 9.01 1.66
C ARG A 151 -4.93 9.09 1.96
N LEU A 152 -5.37 10.19 2.58
CA LEU A 152 -6.79 10.40 2.89
C LEU A 152 -7.63 10.49 1.63
N TRP A 153 -7.14 11.13 0.56
CA TRP A 153 -7.81 11.15 -0.73
C TRP A 153 -8.01 9.73 -1.28
N VAL A 154 -6.99 8.87 -1.24
CA VAL A 154 -7.09 7.47 -1.70
C VAL A 154 -8.18 6.73 -0.94
N VAL A 155 -8.15 6.76 0.40
CA VAL A 155 -9.10 5.99 1.24
C VAL A 155 -10.50 6.60 1.27
N SER A 156 -10.65 7.88 0.92
CA SER A 156 -11.96 8.55 0.84
C SER A 156 -12.73 8.26 -0.44
N SER A 157 -12.07 7.65 -1.42
CA SER A 157 -12.64 7.35 -2.74
C SER A 157 -12.91 5.84 -2.87
N ASP A 158 -13.82 5.47 -3.76
CA ASP A 158 -13.95 4.09 -4.22
C ASP A 158 -12.81 3.81 -5.22
N TYR A 159 -11.73 3.27 -4.70
CA TYR A 159 -10.53 2.98 -5.51
C TYR A 159 -10.72 1.82 -6.50
N ALA A 160 -11.78 1.02 -6.39
CA ALA A 160 -12.06 -0.06 -7.34
C ALA A 160 -12.41 0.47 -8.75
N VAL A 161 -12.82 1.75 -8.84
CA VAL A 161 -13.10 2.45 -10.09
C VAL A 161 -12.08 3.56 -10.35
N ASP A 162 -12.12 4.16 -11.54
CA ASP A 162 -11.25 5.27 -11.91
C ASP A 162 -11.47 6.48 -10.99
N GLN A 163 -10.39 7.03 -10.45
CA GLN A 163 -10.40 8.13 -9.51
C GLN A 163 -9.93 9.43 -10.16
N ARG A 164 -10.59 10.54 -9.82
CA ARG A 164 -10.15 11.87 -10.25
C ARG A 164 -9.29 12.54 -9.20
N ILE A 165 -8.25 13.23 -9.66
CA ILE A 165 -7.41 14.05 -8.80
C ILE A 165 -7.24 15.44 -9.39
N GLY A 166 -7.24 16.47 -8.52
CA GLY A 166 -7.06 17.86 -8.88
C GLY A 166 -7.01 18.73 -7.64
N ASN A 167 -6.60 20.00 -7.78
CA ASN A 167 -6.38 20.88 -6.65
C ASN A 167 -7.60 21.04 -5.74
N GLU A 168 -8.80 21.20 -6.30
CA GLU A 168 -10.01 21.39 -5.50
C GLU A 168 -10.41 20.11 -4.75
N ILE A 169 -10.19 18.95 -5.37
CA ILE A 169 -10.43 17.64 -4.73
C ILE A 169 -9.50 17.45 -3.54
N VAL A 170 -8.19 17.70 -3.73
CA VAL A 170 -7.19 17.58 -2.65
C VAL A 170 -7.43 18.62 -1.55
N LYS A 171 -7.84 19.85 -1.89
CA LYS A 171 -8.20 20.88 -0.92
C LYS A 171 -9.40 20.47 -0.06
N ALA A 172 -10.41 19.86 -0.66
CA ALA A 172 -11.57 19.33 0.09
C ALA A 172 -11.14 18.24 1.10
N GLN A 173 -10.17 17.39 0.74
CA GLN A 173 -9.59 16.42 1.67
C GLN A 173 -8.78 17.08 2.79
N ALA A 174 -8.04 18.15 2.50
CA ALA A 174 -7.35 18.92 3.52
C ALA A 174 -8.31 19.58 4.52
N ASP A 175 -9.48 20.02 4.06
CA ASP A 175 -10.53 20.55 4.93
C ASP A 175 -11.18 19.46 5.79
N ALA A 176 -11.41 18.28 5.24
CA ALA A 176 -11.89 17.12 6.00
C ALA A 176 -10.88 16.68 7.06
N TYR A 177 -9.61 16.58 6.70
CA TYR A 177 -8.51 16.29 7.63
C TYR A 177 -8.45 17.29 8.79
N ARG A 178 -8.60 18.59 8.52
CA ARG A 178 -8.63 19.60 9.57
C ARG A 178 -9.77 19.39 10.57
N ARG A 179 -10.96 18.97 10.11
CA ARG A 179 -12.07 18.66 11.00
C ARG A 179 -11.74 17.49 11.93
N LEU A 180 -11.24 16.38 11.39
CA LEU A 180 -10.80 15.23 12.21
C LEU A 180 -9.72 15.65 13.21
N ARG A 181 -8.70 16.36 12.74
CA ARG A 181 -7.60 16.84 13.59
C ARG A 181 -8.07 17.79 14.70
N ASN A 182 -9.03 18.66 14.42
CA ASN A 182 -9.59 19.56 15.42
C ASN A 182 -10.35 18.79 16.52
N THR A 183 -11.11 17.75 16.15
CA THR A 183 -11.76 16.87 17.14
C THR A 183 -10.73 16.20 18.03
N LEU A 184 -9.69 15.58 17.45
CA LEU A 184 -8.61 14.95 18.22
C LEU A 184 -7.86 15.97 19.11
N ARG A 185 -7.60 17.18 18.60
CA ARG A 185 -6.96 18.24 19.38
C ARG A 185 -7.82 18.68 20.57
N PHE A 186 -9.13 18.75 20.39
CA PHE A 186 -10.06 19.07 21.48
C PHE A 186 -10.01 17.98 22.55
N LEU A 187 -10.07 16.70 22.16
CA LEU A 187 -9.98 15.57 23.09
C LEU A 187 -8.66 15.60 23.86
N LEU A 188 -7.53 15.70 23.17
CA LEU A 188 -6.21 15.78 23.82
C LEU A 188 -6.05 16.96 24.75
N GLY A 189 -6.61 18.13 24.39
CA GLY A 189 -6.59 19.31 25.25
C GLY A 189 -7.36 19.11 26.56
N ASN A 190 -8.47 18.37 26.52
CA ASN A 190 -9.28 18.07 27.70
C ASN A 190 -8.72 16.90 28.53
N LEU A 191 -7.76 16.14 28.00
CA LEU A 191 -7.03 15.10 28.71
C LEU A 191 -5.70 15.59 29.31
N ALA A 192 -5.41 16.91 29.23
CA ALA A 192 -4.24 17.46 29.89
C ALA A 192 -4.28 17.15 31.38
N GLU A 193 -3.14 16.64 31.90
CA GLU A 193 -3.01 16.24 33.35
C GLU A 193 -4.01 15.16 33.80
N PHE A 194 -4.56 14.37 32.84
CA PHE A 194 -5.40 13.22 33.19
C PHE A 194 -4.57 12.13 33.87
N ASP A 195 -5.08 11.61 34.99
CA ASP A 195 -4.49 10.49 35.72
C ASP A 195 -5.47 9.32 35.73
N ASP A 196 -4.96 8.08 35.67
CA ASP A 196 -5.80 6.87 35.68
C ASP A 196 -6.70 6.74 36.93
N SER A 197 -6.37 7.41 38.05
CA SER A 197 -7.22 7.48 39.21
C SER A 197 -8.52 8.28 39.02
N GLU A 198 -8.57 9.12 37.98
CA GLU A 198 -9.80 9.82 37.59
C GLU A 198 -10.78 8.91 36.84
N ARG A 199 -10.28 7.80 36.28
CA ARG A 199 -11.06 6.89 35.47
C ARG A 199 -12.24 6.32 36.21
N LEU A 200 -13.39 6.24 35.53
CA LEU A 200 -14.61 5.62 36.03
C LEU A 200 -14.89 4.30 35.33
N ASP A 201 -15.47 3.37 36.08
CA ASP A 201 -16.07 2.18 35.43
C ASP A 201 -17.31 2.61 34.64
N VAL A 202 -17.58 1.92 33.54
CA VAL A 202 -18.68 2.27 32.63
C VAL A 202 -20.02 2.28 33.37
N SER A 203 -20.24 1.37 34.33
CA SER A 203 -21.45 1.29 35.14
C SER A 203 -21.71 2.52 36.01
N ASP A 204 -20.65 3.27 36.34
CA ASP A 204 -20.72 4.44 37.21
C ASP A 204 -20.85 5.75 36.44
N MET A 205 -20.77 5.68 35.09
CA MET A 205 -20.87 6.84 34.21
C MET A 205 -22.32 7.25 34.00
N PRO A 206 -22.59 8.56 33.80
CA PRO A 206 -23.89 9.01 33.29
C PRO A 206 -24.20 8.38 31.91
N GLU A 207 -25.49 8.20 31.64
CA GLU A 207 -26.00 7.53 30.43
C GLU A 207 -25.44 8.10 29.12
N LEU A 208 -25.24 9.43 29.02
CA LEU A 208 -24.69 10.07 27.83
C LEU A 208 -23.21 9.65 27.58
N ASP A 209 -22.44 9.46 28.63
CA ASP A 209 -21.03 9.01 28.52
C ASP A 209 -20.97 7.53 28.16
N GLN A 210 -21.85 6.70 28.72
CA GLN A 210 -22.02 5.31 28.33
C GLN A 210 -22.42 5.19 26.86
N TRP A 211 -23.35 6.05 26.39
CA TRP A 211 -23.72 6.10 24.97
C TRP A 211 -22.51 6.46 24.10
N ALA A 212 -21.69 7.44 24.46
CA ALA A 212 -20.51 7.81 23.69
C ALA A 212 -19.52 6.64 23.57
N LEU A 213 -19.26 5.91 24.65
CA LEU A 213 -18.41 4.71 24.63
C LEU A 213 -19.01 3.58 23.78
N HIS A 214 -20.31 3.39 23.84
CA HIS A 214 -21.01 2.44 22.98
C HIS A 214 -20.80 2.79 21.49
N ARG A 215 -20.97 4.08 21.13
CA ARG A 215 -20.70 4.54 19.74
C ARG A 215 -19.26 4.32 19.31
N VAL A 216 -18.27 4.50 20.20
CA VAL A 216 -16.86 4.17 19.92
C VAL A 216 -16.70 2.68 19.67
N SER A 217 -17.35 1.82 20.47
CA SER A 217 -17.29 0.36 20.28
C SER A 217 -17.89 -0.09 18.96
N GLU A 218 -19.03 0.49 18.55
CA GLU A 218 -19.63 0.22 17.23
C GLU A 218 -18.71 0.68 16.10
N LEU A 219 -18.09 1.85 16.24
CA LEU A 219 -17.14 2.37 15.27
C LEU A 219 -15.89 1.48 15.16
N ASP A 220 -15.33 1.01 16.29
CA ASP A 220 -14.17 0.10 16.29
C ASP A 220 -14.48 -1.21 15.54
N GLN A 221 -15.65 -1.81 15.80
CA GLN A 221 -16.08 -3.01 15.07
C GLN A 221 -16.21 -2.76 13.57
N LEU A 222 -16.85 -1.64 13.19
CA LEU A 222 -16.99 -1.25 11.78
C LEU A 222 -15.63 -1.01 11.12
N VAL A 223 -14.71 -0.32 11.80
CA VAL A 223 -13.37 -0.03 11.28
C VAL A 223 -12.61 -1.32 11.02
N ARG A 224 -12.63 -2.27 11.95
CA ARG A 224 -11.98 -3.58 11.77
C ARG A 224 -12.56 -4.33 10.59
N GLN A 225 -13.89 -4.41 10.49
CA GLN A 225 -14.56 -5.05 9.36
C GLN A 225 -14.20 -4.40 8.04
N CYS A 226 -14.21 -3.06 7.96
CA CYS A 226 -13.83 -2.34 6.76
C CYS A 226 -12.36 -2.56 6.37
N CYS A 227 -11.46 -2.72 7.34
CA CYS A 227 -10.06 -3.07 7.07
C CYS A 227 -9.93 -4.48 6.51
N ASP A 228 -10.66 -5.45 7.06
CA ASP A 228 -10.65 -6.84 6.58
C ASP A 228 -11.23 -6.96 5.16
N ASP A 229 -12.25 -6.16 4.86
CA ASP A 229 -12.94 -6.11 3.56
C ASP A 229 -12.26 -5.16 2.55
N PHE A 230 -11.24 -4.41 2.95
CA PHE A 230 -10.62 -3.33 2.17
C PHE A 230 -11.62 -2.22 1.75
N ASP A 231 -12.73 -2.03 2.49
CA ASP A 231 -13.76 -1.00 2.25
C ASP A 231 -13.42 0.31 3.00
N PHE A 232 -12.34 0.95 2.59
CA PHE A 232 -11.83 2.15 3.26
C PHE A 232 -12.73 3.37 3.08
N HIS A 233 -13.49 3.44 1.99
CA HIS A 233 -14.45 4.53 1.78
C HIS A 233 -15.54 4.54 2.87
N ARG A 234 -16.12 3.39 3.18
CA ARG A 234 -17.12 3.24 4.25
C ARG A 234 -16.55 3.63 5.61
N LEU A 235 -15.32 3.19 5.90
CA LEU A 235 -14.59 3.58 7.12
C LEU A 235 -14.43 5.10 7.20
N TYR A 236 -13.96 5.74 6.13
CA TYR A 236 -13.75 7.18 6.07
C TYR A 236 -15.05 7.96 6.34
N VAL A 237 -16.15 7.56 5.72
CA VAL A 237 -17.48 8.20 5.90
C VAL A 237 -17.96 8.02 7.35
N ALA A 238 -17.84 6.82 7.91
CA ALA A 238 -18.26 6.53 9.28
C ALA A 238 -17.47 7.34 10.31
N LEU A 239 -16.14 7.38 10.17
CA LEU A 239 -15.26 8.15 11.05
C LEU A 239 -15.56 9.66 10.96
N GLY A 240 -15.74 10.18 9.74
CA GLY A 240 -16.09 11.57 9.53
C GLY A 240 -17.41 11.97 10.18
N ASN A 241 -18.45 11.13 10.04
CA ASN A 241 -19.75 11.33 10.67
C ASN A 241 -19.65 11.26 12.19
N PHE A 242 -18.96 10.29 12.74
CA PHE A 242 -18.76 10.16 14.18
C PHE A 242 -18.07 11.40 14.76
N CYS A 243 -16.95 11.85 14.16
CA CYS A 243 -16.24 13.04 14.64
C CYS A 243 -17.08 14.32 14.52
N THR A 244 -17.86 14.47 13.45
CA THR A 244 -18.59 15.71 13.17
C THR A 244 -19.92 15.75 13.92
N ASN A 245 -20.72 14.70 13.82
CA ASN A 245 -22.09 14.68 14.30
C ASN A 245 -22.16 14.16 15.74
N ASP A 246 -21.64 12.97 15.99
CA ASP A 246 -21.77 12.33 17.31
C ASP A 246 -20.89 13.02 18.36
N LEU A 247 -19.63 13.32 18.03
CA LEU A 247 -18.73 13.98 18.95
C LEU A 247 -18.88 15.50 18.95
N SER A 248 -18.49 16.19 17.88
CA SER A 248 -18.32 17.65 17.93
C SER A 248 -19.64 18.40 18.06
N ALA A 249 -20.67 18.02 17.30
CA ALA A 249 -21.95 18.71 17.30
C ALA A 249 -22.89 18.28 18.43
N PHE A 250 -22.68 17.15 19.04
CA PHE A 250 -23.56 16.62 20.07
C PHE A 250 -22.83 16.38 21.42
N TYR A 251 -22.05 15.31 21.55
CA TYR A 251 -21.50 14.89 22.83
C TYR A 251 -20.59 15.96 23.47
N LEU A 252 -19.58 16.42 22.72
CA LEU A 252 -18.62 17.37 23.24
C LEU A 252 -19.25 18.75 23.49
N ASP A 253 -20.25 19.13 22.69
CA ASP A 253 -20.97 20.40 22.92
C ASP A 253 -21.73 20.37 24.25
N ILE A 254 -22.42 19.29 24.55
CA ILE A 254 -23.15 19.09 25.82
C ILE A 254 -22.18 19.00 27.02
N ARG A 255 -20.98 18.42 26.82
CA ARG A 255 -19.99 18.19 27.86
C ARG A 255 -19.08 19.39 28.19
N LYS A 256 -19.16 20.48 27.41
CA LYS A 256 -18.32 21.68 27.65
C LYS A 256 -18.38 22.20 29.08
N ASP A 257 -19.59 22.33 29.64
CA ASP A 257 -19.74 22.82 31.00
C ASP A 257 -19.11 21.88 32.03
N ALA A 258 -19.30 20.57 31.87
CA ALA A 258 -18.69 19.58 32.75
C ALA A 258 -17.15 19.61 32.63
N LEU A 259 -16.59 19.75 31.46
CA LEU A 259 -15.15 19.77 31.20
C LEU A 259 -14.47 21.05 31.74
N TYR A 260 -15.14 22.21 31.65
CA TYR A 260 -14.54 23.51 31.95
C TYR A 260 -14.95 24.12 33.31
N CYS A 261 -16.14 23.78 33.80
CA CYS A 261 -16.71 24.45 34.97
C CYS A 261 -16.88 23.53 36.20
N ASP A 262 -17.05 22.21 35.97
CA ASP A 262 -17.26 21.29 37.09
C ASP A 262 -15.96 21.06 37.90
N ASP A 263 -16.09 20.78 39.19
CA ASP A 263 -15.00 20.37 40.07
C ASP A 263 -14.32 19.11 39.56
N CYS A 264 -13.02 18.95 39.82
CA CYS A 264 -12.23 17.80 39.37
C CYS A 264 -12.77 16.44 39.88
N ALA A 265 -13.44 16.42 41.07
CA ALA A 265 -14.05 15.23 41.65
C ALA A 265 -15.46 14.95 41.08
N SER A 266 -16.04 15.87 40.28
CA SER A 266 -17.37 15.67 39.71
C SER A 266 -17.42 14.43 38.82
N ILE A 267 -18.41 13.58 39.05
CA ILE A 267 -18.65 12.38 38.21
C ILE A 267 -18.83 12.76 36.76
N ARG A 268 -19.56 13.84 36.43
CA ARG A 268 -19.78 14.31 35.07
C ARG A 268 -18.47 14.67 34.38
N ARG A 269 -17.55 15.37 35.07
CA ARG A 269 -16.26 15.74 34.49
C ARG A 269 -15.35 14.54 34.33
N ARG A 270 -15.26 13.68 35.34
CA ARG A 270 -14.45 12.45 35.29
C ARG A 270 -14.94 11.52 34.20
N ALA A 271 -16.25 11.31 34.05
CA ALA A 271 -16.83 10.49 32.98
C ALA A 271 -16.48 11.04 31.60
N ALA A 272 -16.59 12.35 31.40
CA ALA A 272 -16.28 12.99 30.13
C ALA A 272 -14.77 12.94 29.76
N ARG A 273 -13.89 12.72 30.76
CA ARG A 273 -12.44 12.56 30.56
C ARG A 273 -11.98 11.10 30.48
N THR A 274 -12.82 10.15 30.87
CA THR A 274 -12.56 8.71 30.76
C THR A 274 -12.75 8.20 29.38
#